data_cc264f731080cd4c7b02da36fb97cbf4
#
_entry.id   cc264f731080cd4c7b02da36fb97cbf4
#
_cell.length_a   1.000
_cell.length_b   1.000
_cell.length_c   1.000
_cell.angle_alpha   90.00
_cell.angle_beta   90.00
_cell.angle_gamma   90.00
#
_symmetry.space_group_name_H-M   'P 1'
#
loop_
_entity.id
_entity.type
_entity.pdbx_description
1 polymer ?
#
loop_
_entity_poly.entity_id
_entity_poly.type
_entity_poly.pdbx_seq_one_letter_code
_entity_poly.pdbx_strand_id
1 'polypeptide(L)'
;IESGARFKGVYNIYEHNLNLYQPSKQVVTEKVEVDINTEELDNQIGSSLADKLRGELELIDGVYPEFQVEEYLKGELAPVFFGSALNNFGVQELLDCFVEIAPSPRPVKAEEREVEPDEPKFTGFIFKITANIDPNHRSCIAFCKICSGKFTRNTPYLHVRHGKTM
;
A
#
# COMPACT_ATOMS: atom_id res chain seq x y z
N ILE A 1 -12.81 -3.50 -15.14
CA ILE A 1 -13.94 -3.55 -16.08
C ILE A 1 -13.66 -2.57 -17.20
N GLU A 2 -13.29 -3.08 -18.38
CA GLU A 2 -12.83 -2.34 -19.55
C GLU A 2 -11.56 -1.49 -19.27
N SER A 3 -11.09 -0.76 -20.29
CA SER A 3 -9.90 0.09 -20.21
C SER A 3 -10.01 1.34 -21.07
N GLY A 4 -9.12 2.31 -20.86
CA GLY A 4 -9.08 3.57 -21.60
C GLY A 4 -10.37 4.37 -21.46
N ALA A 5 -10.89 4.88 -22.58
CA ALA A 5 -12.10 5.72 -22.60
C ALA A 5 -13.39 4.97 -22.20
N ARG A 6 -13.35 3.64 -22.22
CA ARG A 6 -14.49 2.77 -21.84
C ARG A 6 -14.40 2.25 -20.42
N PHE A 7 -13.39 2.62 -19.65
CA PHE A 7 -13.21 2.18 -18.28
C PHE A 7 -14.45 2.51 -17.42
N LYS A 8 -15.02 1.51 -16.76
CA LYS A 8 -16.21 1.63 -15.92
C LYS A 8 -15.89 1.60 -14.43
N GLY A 9 -14.88 0.84 -14.05
CA GLY A 9 -14.53 0.67 -12.64
C GLY A 9 -13.77 -0.62 -12.40
N VAL A 10 -13.65 -0.98 -11.15
CA VAL A 10 -12.97 -2.18 -10.67
C VAL A 10 -13.91 -2.97 -9.76
N TYR A 11 -13.94 -4.27 -9.92
CA TYR A 11 -14.56 -5.17 -8.97
C TYR A 11 -13.50 -5.63 -7.95
N ASN A 12 -13.76 -5.39 -6.67
CA ASN A 12 -12.91 -5.84 -5.58
C ASN A 12 -13.34 -7.26 -5.17
N ILE A 13 -12.49 -8.24 -5.47
CA ILE A 13 -12.77 -9.67 -5.21
C ILE A 13 -12.77 -9.95 -3.70
N TYR A 14 -11.92 -9.27 -2.93
CA TYR A 14 -11.79 -9.48 -1.49
C TYR A 14 -12.98 -8.93 -0.68
N GLU A 15 -13.45 -7.73 -1.03
CA GLU A 15 -14.59 -7.08 -0.36
C GLU A 15 -15.94 -7.36 -1.04
N HIS A 16 -15.95 -8.05 -2.18
CA HIS A 16 -17.14 -8.34 -2.99
C HIS A 16 -17.94 -7.09 -3.36
N ASN A 17 -17.25 -6.00 -3.72
CA ASN A 17 -17.90 -4.75 -4.09
C ASN A 17 -17.43 -4.22 -5.45
N LEU A 18 -18.29 -3.41 -6.05
CA LEU A 18 -18.06 -2.74 -7.33
C LEU A 18 -17.71 -1.26 -7.07
N ASN A 19 -16.50 -0.88 -7.45
CA ASN A 19 -16.03 0.50 -7.40
C ASN A 19 -16.21 1.14 -8.78
N LEU A 20 -17.25 1.93 -8.96
CA LEU A 20 -17.53 2.61 -10.21
C LEU A 20 -16.66 3.84 -10.38
N TYR A 21 -16.10 4.01 -11.57
CA TYR A 21 -15.30 5.17 -11.92
C TYR A 21 -16.23 6.32 -12.34
N GLN A 22 -16.11 7.43 -11.62
CA GLN A 22 -16.73 8.68 -12.02
C GLN A 22 -15.63 9.68 -12.41
N PRO A 23 -15.63 10.22 -13.64
CA PRO A 23 -14.65 11.21 -14.06
C PRO A 23 -14.93 12.56 -13.40
N SER A 24 -14.63 12.69 -12.13
CA SER A 24 -14.72 13.95 -11.40
C SER A 24 -13.46 14.17 -10.58
N LYS A 25 -13.04 15.43 -10.44
CA LYS A 25 -11.91 15.80 -9.58
C LYS A 25 -12.24 15.72 -8.08
N GLN A 26 -13.47 15.42 -7.72
CA GLN A 26 -13.92 15.23 -6.35
C GLN A 26 -13.93 13.74 -6.03
N VAL A 27 -13.34 13.41 -4.90
CA VAL A 27 -13.19 12.05 -4.36
C VAL A 27 -14.55 11.51 -3.97
N VAL A 28 -15.23 10.88 -4.89
CA VAL A 28 -16.39 10.03 -4.55
C VAL A 28 -16.32 8.81 -5.46
N THR A 29 -15.63 7.79 -4.98
CA THR A 29 -15.79 6.44 -5.51
C THR A 29 -17.10 5.93 -4.93
N GLU A 30 -18.09 5.74 -5.76
CA GLU A 30 -19.32 5.09 -5.34
C GLU A 30 -19.03 3.59 -5.17
N LYS A 31 -18.96 3.17 -3.92
CA LYS A 31 -18.87 1.74 -3.58
C LYS A 31 -20.29 1.16 -3.59
N VAL A 32 -20.54 0.24 -4.47
CA VAL A 32 -21.80 -0.48 -4.54
C VAL A 32 -21.54 -1.92 -4.16
N GLU A 33 -22.13 -2.37 -3.06
CA GLU A 33 -22.15 -3.78 -2.70
C GLU A 33 -23.07 -4.49 -3.68
N VAL A 34 -22.49 -5.31 -4.57
CA VAL A 34 -23.24 -6.01 -5.60
C VAL A 34 -22.86 -7.48 -5.58
N ASP A 35 -23.85 -8.34 -5.41
CA ASP A 35 -23.66 -9.75 -5.68
C ASP A 35 -23.54 -9.95 -7.20
N ILE A 36 -22.39 -10.50 -7.62
CA ILE A 36 -22.05 -10.73 -9.03
C ILE A 36 -23.05 -11.63 -9.78
N ASN A 37 -23.80 -12.45 -9.04
CA ASN A 37 -24.77 -13.39 -9.61
C ASN A 37 -26.18 -12.79 -9.77
N THR A 38 -26.37 -11.53 -9.41
CA THR A 38 -27.67 -10.86 -9.49
C THR A 38 -27.78 -9.95 -10.71
N GLU A 39 -29.03 -9.65 -11.10
CA GLU A 39 -29.34 -8.67 -12.16
C GLU A 39 -28.90 -7.24 -11.78
N GLU A 40 -28.56 -7.00 -10.52
CA GLU A 40 -28.12 -5.69 -10.07
C GLU A 40 -26.78 -5.31 -10.73
N LEU A 41 -25.87 -6.26 -10.90
CA LEU A 41 -24.63 -6.03 -11.65
C LEU A 41 -24.92 -5.64 -13.10
N ASP A 42 -25.85 -6.35 -13.74
CA ASP A 42 -26.27 -6.08 -15.12
C ASP A 42 -26.86 -4.67 -15.27
N ASN A 43 -27.59 -4.19 -14.28
CA ASN A 43 -28.14 -2.82 -14.25
C ASN A 43 -27.05 -1.74 -14.10
N GLN A 44 -25.97 -2.03 -13.35
CA GLN A 44 -24.89 -1.09 -13.10
C GLN A 44 -23.93 -0.93 -14.28
N ILE A 45 -23.51 -2.02 -14.92
CA ILE A 45 -22.48 -2.00 -15.96
C ILE A 45 -22.95 -2.47 -17.34
N GLY A 46 -24.14 -3.00 -17.45
CA GLY A 46 -24.72 -3.59 -18.65
C GLY A 46 -24.43 -5.10 -18.74
N SER A 47 -25.39 -5.86 -19.27
CA SER A 47 -25.36 -7.34 -19.29
C SER A 47 -24.10 -7.92 -19.95
N SER A 48 -23.67 -7.34 -21.08
CA SER A 48 -22.47 -7.82 -21.78
C SER A 48 -21.19 -7.71 -20.96
N LEU A 49 -21.02 -6.64 -20.19
CA LEU A 49 -19.86 -6.47 -19.32
C LEU A 49 -19.97 -7.29 -18.03
N ALA A 50 -21.19 -7.48 -17.53
CA ALA A 50 -21.46 -8.32 -16.38
C ALA A 50 -21.14 -9.79 -16.69
N ASP A 51 -21.55 -10.30 -17.84
CA ASP A 51 -21.24 -11.67 -18.27
C ASP A 51 -19.73 -11.87 -18.47
N LYS A 52 -19.04 -10.87 -19.07
CA LYS A 52 -17.60 -10.90 -19.21
C LYS A 52 -16.91 -10.93 -17.84
N LEU A 53 -17.34 -10.10 -16.90
CA LEU A 53 -16.78 -10.06 -15.54
C LEU A 53 -16.98 -11.40 -14.82
N ARG A 54 -18.17 -12.01 -14.90
CA ARG A 54 -18.46 -13.33 -14.33
C ARG A 54 -17.51 -14.40 -14.87
N GLY A 55 -17.31 -14.44 -16.19
CA GLY A 55 -16.37 -15.38 -16.81
C GLY A 55 -14.91 -15.15 -16.43
N GLU A 56 -14.47 -13.90 -16.30
CA GLU A 56 -13.13 -13.56 -15.85
C GLU A 56 -12.89 -13.94 -14.38
N LEU A 57 -13.89 -13.77 -13.50
CA LEU A 57 -13.82 -14.18 -12.10
C LEU A 57 -13.75 -15.69 -11.95
N GLU A 58 -14.56 -16.44 -12.71
CA GLU A 58 -14.50 -17.91 -12.74
C GLU A 58 -13.11 -18.42 -13.14
N LEU A 59 -12.47 -17.77 -14.11
CA LEU A 59 -11.10 -18.11 -14.52
C LEU A 59 -10.09 -17.80 -13.41
N ILE A 60 -10.24 -16.67 -12.69
CA ILE A 60 -9.35 -16.28 -11.59
C ILE A 60 -9.48 -17.31 -10.45
N ASP A 61 -10.68 -17.65 -10.05
CA ASP A 61 -10.94 -18.65 -9.00
C ASP A 61 -10.36 -20.03 -9.33
N GLY A 62 -10.34 -20.38 -10.61
CA GLY A 62 -9.75 -21.65 -11.07
C GLY A 62 -8.21 -21.67 -11.12
N VAL A 63 -7.55 -20.52 -11.12
CA VAL A 63 -6.10 -20.40 -11.34
C VAL A 63 -5.34 -19.90 -10.10
N TYR A 64 -5.93 -19.00 -9.34
CA TYR A 64 -5.29 -18.37 -8.19
C TYR A 64 -5.90 -18.86 -6.88
N PRO A 65 -5.07 -19.02 -5.82
CA PRO A 65 -5.58 -19.30 -4.49
C PRO A 65 -6.34 -18.08 -3.95
N GLU A 66 -7.26 -18.32 -3.02
CA GLU A 66 -7.89 -17.28 -2.24
C GLU A 66 -6.83 -16.47 -1.47
N PHE A 67 -7.01 -15.15 -1.40
CA PHE A 67 -6.07 -14.28 -0.70
C PHE A 67 -6.06 -14.57 0.79
N GLN A 68 -4.87 -14.89 1.31
CA GLN A 68 -4.62 -15.11 2.73
C GLN A 68 -3.56 -14.14 3.24
N VAL A 69 -3.87 -13.42 4.32
CA VAL A 69 -2.96 -12.43 4.93
C VAL A 69 -1.65 -13.09 5.39
N GLU A 70 -1.72 -14.34 5.88
CA GLU A 70 -0.55 -15.10 6.31
C GLU A 70 0.44 -15.36 5.16
N GLU A 71 -0.05 -15.62 3.96
CA GLU A 71 0.80 -15.81 2.76
C GLU A 71 1.40 -14.48 2.28
N TYR A 72 0.64 -13.41 2.37
CA TYR A 72 1.14 -12.06 2.13
C TYR A 72 2.28 -11.71 3.11
N LEU A 73 2.12 -11.98 4.40
CA LEU A 73 3.14 -11.71 5.42
C LEU A 73 4.41 -12.54 5.25
N LYS A 74 4.32 -13.74 4.63
CA LYS A 74 5.46 -14.57 4.23
C LYS A 74 6.10 -14.08 2.92
N GLY A 75 5.43 -13.25 2.14
CA GLY A 75 5.87 -12.79 0.82
C GLY A 75 5.60 -13.80 -0.30
N GLU A 76 4.69 -14.75 -0.09
CA GLU A 76 4.30 -15.78 -1.05
C GLU A 76 3.18 -15.28 -1.98
N LEU A 77 2.37 -14.32 -1.51
CA LEU A 77 1.27 -13.71 -2.22
C LEU A 77 1.30 -12.19 -2.10
N ALA A 78 0.84 -11.48 -3.11
CA ALA A 78 0.72 -10.02 -3.09
C ALA A 78 -0.64 -9.59 -3.62
N PRO A 79 -1.40 -8.73 -2.90
CA PRO A 79 -2.61 -8.14 -3.42
C PRO A 79 -2.30 -7.14 -4.54
N VAL A 80 -3.14 -7.12 -5.57
CA VAL A 80 -3.00 -6.22 -6.72
C VAL A 80 -4.18 -5.26 -6.75
N PHE A 81 -3.88 -3.97 -6.83
CA PHE A 81 -4.86 -2.90 -6.91
C PHE A 81 -4.74 -2.16 -8.23
N PHE A 82 -5.88 -1.90 -8.86
CA PHE A 82 -5.96 -1.09 -10.06
C PHE A 82 -6.45 0.30 -9.69
N GLY A 83 -5.66 1.31 -9.99
CA GLY A 83 -5.99 2.68 -9.64
C GLY A 83 -5.33 3.72 -10.51
N SER A 84 -5.70 4.97 -10.30
CA SER A 84 -5.13 6.14 -10.94
C SER A 84 -4.94 7.26 -9.93
N ALA A 85 -3.70 7.53 -9.56
CA ALA A 85 -3.38 8.63 -8.64
C ALA A 85 -3.79 10.00 -9.22
N LEU A 86 -3.69 10.19 -10.55
CA LEU A 86 -4.09 11.42 -11.21
C LEU A 86 -5.59 11.70 -11.08
N ASN A 87 -6.40 10.64 -11.12
CA ASN A 87 -7.86 10.72 -11.02
C ASN A 87 -8.36 10.41 -9.61
N ASN A 88 -7.44 10.15 -8.68
CA ASN A 88 -7.74 9.76 -7.29
C ASN A 88 -8.71 8.56 -7.19
N PHE A 89 -8.56 7.59 -8.08
CA PHE A 89 -9.35 6.36 -8.14
C PHE A 89 -8.54 5.16 -7.66
N GLY A 90 -9.13 4.30 -6.83
CA GLY A 90 -8.51 3.07 -6.31
C GLY A 90 -7.39 3.29 -5.28
N VAL A 91 -7.09 4.55 -4.94
CA VAL A 91 -6.03 4.90 -3.96
C VAL A 91 -6.49 4.63 -2.55
N GLN A 92 -7.74 4.94 -2.25
CA GLN A 92 -8.32 4.74 -0.92
C GLN A 92 -8.36 3.24 -0.57
N GLU A 93 -8.81 2.40 -1.50
CA GLU A 93 -8.90 0.95 -1.32
C GLU A 93 -7.52 0.32 -1.06
N LEU A 94 -6.50 0.79 -1.79
CA LEU A 94 -5.11 0.36 -1.53
C LEU A 94 -4.65 0.76 -0.13
N LEU A 95 -4.92 1.99 0.30
CA LEU A 95 -4.50 2.48 1.61
C LEU A 95 -5.25 1.80 2.76
N ASP A 96 -6.54 1.58 2.62
CA ASP A 96 -7.37 0.91 3.61
C ASP A 96 -6.89 -0.54 3.80
N CYS A 97 -6.71 -1.29 2.72
CA CYS A 97 -6.14 -2.63 2.77
C CYS A 97 -4.72 -2.63 3.36
N PHE A 98 -3.87 -1.68 2.96
CA PHE A 98 -2.52 -1.58 3.50
C PHE A 98 -2.52 -1.36 5.03
N VAL A 99 -3.39 -0.50 5.54
CA VAL A 99 -3.51 -0.27 7.00
C VAL A 99 -3.98 -1.52 7.73
N GLU A 100 -4.85 -2.30 7.11
CA GLU A 100 -5.40 -3.53 7.69
C GLU A 100 -4.38 -4.66 7.74
N ILE A 101 -3.66 -4.92 6.64
CA ILE A 101 -2.80 -6.11 6.53
C ILE A 101 -1.31 -5.85 6.74
N ALA A 102 -0.86 -4.58 6.80
CA ALA A 102 0.55 -4.28 6.97
C ALA A 102 1.07 -4.79 8.33
N PRO A 103 2.21 -5.49 8.35
CA PRO A 103 2.77 -5.98 9.60
C PRO A 103 3.27 -4.82 10.47
N SER A 104 3.26 -5.02 11.76
CA SER A 104 3.99 -4.17 12.71
C SER A 104 5.49 -4.16 12.39
N PRO A 105 6.22 -3.11 12.81
CA PRO A 105 7.67 -3.08 12.65
C PRO A 105 8.31 -4.37 13.16
N ARG A 106 9.23 -4.92 12.37
CA ARG A 106 9.94 -6.17 12.71
C ARG A 106 11.30 -5.86 13.31
N PRO A 107 11.86 -6.79 14.12
CA PRO A 107 13.22 -6.70 14.61
C PRO A 107 14.23 -6.52 13.47
N VAL A 108 15.27 -5.74 13.72
CA VAL A 108 16.32 -5.43 12.73
C VAL A 108 17.64 -6.03 13.21
N LYS A 109 18.25 -6.86 12.37
CA LYS A 109 19.58 -7.40 12.63
C LYS A 109 20.64 -6.31 12.49
N ALA A 110 21.40 -6.10 13.56
CA ALA A 110 22.64 -5.35 13.57
C ALA A 110 23.85 -6.33 13.63
N GLU A 111 25.08 -5.80 13.55
CA GLU A 111 26.27 -6.67 13.57
C GLU A 111 26.41 -7.49 14.86
N GLU A 112 26.09 -6.88 16.00
CA GLU A 112 26.31 -7.49 17.32
C GLU A 112 25.05 -8.06 17.97
N ARG A 113 23.86 -7.63 17.52
CA ARG A 113 22.59 -8.02 18.14
C ARG A 113 21.39 -7.80 17.21
N GLU A 114 20.27 -8.32 17.60
CA GLU A 114 18.96 -7.95 17.07
C GLU A 114 18.38 -6.77 17.86
N VAL A 115 17.81 -5.80 17.15
CA VAL A 115 17.19 -4.59 17.72
C VAL A 115 15.68 -4.78 17.68
N GLU A 116 15.06 -4.85 18.84
CA GLU A 116 13.61 -4.95 18.96
C GLU A 116 12.96 -3.55 18.83
N PRO A 117 11.83 -3.42 18.11
CA PRO A 117 11.17 -2.14 17.87
C PRO A 117 10.70 -1.43 19.13
N ASP A 118 10.37 -2.15 20.19
CA ASP A 118 9.85 -1.66 21.47
C ASP A 118 10.95 -1.27 22.49
N GLU A 119 12.23 -1.45 22.13
CA GLU A 119 13.32 -1.02 22.99
C GLU A 119 13.25 0.50 23.26
N PRO A 120 13.42 0.95 24.51
CA PRO A 120 13.35 2.37 24.85
C PRO A 120 14.54 3.18 24.33
N LYS A 121 15.68 2.50 24.10
CA LYS A 121 16.90 3.12 23.59
C LYS A 121 16.76 3.40 22.10
N PHE A 122 17.10 4.64 21.69
CA PHE A 122 17.12 4.99 20.27
C PHE A 122 18.18 4.20 19.52
N THR A 123 17.75 3.55 18.45
CA THR A 123 18.61 2.92 17.45
C THR A 123 18.05 3.24 16.07
N GLY A 124 18.91 3.60 15.14
CA GLY A 124 18.50 3.93 13.78
C GLY A 124 19.68 3.93 12.82
N PHE A 125 19.39 3.95 11.54
CA PHE A 125 20.41 4.04 10.50
C PHE A 125 20.02 5.02 9.39
N ILE A 126 21.01 5.65 8.80
CA ILE A 126 20.82 6.54 7.65
C ILE A 126 20.74 5.66 6.38
N PHE A 127 19.60 5.71 5.70
CA PHE A 127 19.38 4.93 4.48
C PHE A 127 19.44 5.79 3.21
N LYS A 128 19.36 7.13 3.34
CA LYS A 128 19.42 8.07 2.22
C LYS A 128 19.97 9.40 2.66
N ILE A 129 20.82 10.00 1.83
CA ILE A 129 21.26 11.38 1.96
C ILE A 129 20.92 12.10 0.65
N THR A 130 20.23 13.24 0.75
CA THR A 130 19.92 14.11 -0.39
C THR A 130 20.63 15.42 -0.20
N ALA A 131 21.50 15.78 -1.15
CA ALA A 131 22.22 17.05 -1.19
C ALA A 131 21.59 18.02 -2.21
N ASN A 132 21.94 19.30 -2.10
CA ASN A 132 21.55 20.35 -3.06
C ASN A 132 20.01 20.48 -3.25
N ILE A 133 19.25 20.35 -2.18
CA ILE A 133 17.80 20.55 -2.20
C ILE A 133 17.47 22.02 -2.46
N ASP A 134 18.23 22.92 -1.85
CA ASP A 134 18.20 24.36 -2.13
C ASP A 134 19.46 24.73 -2.92
N PRO A 135 19.34 25.28 -4.14
CA PRO A 135 20.49 25.70 -4.95
C PRO A 135 21.38 26.74 -4.28
N ASN A 136 20.85 27.52 -3.33
CA ASN A 136 21.58 28.57 -2.61
C ASN A 136 22.30 28.06 -1.35
N HIS A 137 22.04 26.84 -0.93
CA HIS A 137 22.60 26.26 0.28
C HIS A 137 23.22 24.87 0.01
N ARG A 138 24.46 24.71 0.50
CA ARG A 138 25.17 23.40 0.46
C ARG A 138 24.73 22.46 1.59
N SER A 139 23.45 22.49 1.95
CA SER A 139 22.91 21.63 2.98
C SER A 139 22.55 20.26 2.40
N CYS A 140 22.63 19.24 3.23
CA CYS A 140 22.11 17.92 2.93
C CYS A 140 21.11 17.49 4.00
N ILE A 141 20.14 16.67 3.58
CA ILE A 141 19.19 16.03 4.49
C ILE A 141 19.53 14.55 4.55
N ALA A 142 19.77 14.06 5.75
CA ALA A 142 19.95 12.64 6.02
C ALA A 142 18.61 12.04 6.49
N PHE A 143 18.13 11.02 5.79
CA PHE A 143 16.93 10.29 6.15
C PHE A 143 17.30 9.11 7.04
N CYS A 144 16.82 9.14 8.27
CA CYS A 144 17.09 8.10 9.27
C CYS A 144 15.86 7.22 9.44
N LYS A 145 16.03 5.90 9.30
CA LYS A 145 15.04 4.93 9.75
C LYS A 145 15.27 4.67 11.24
N ILE A 146 14.26 4.95 12.04
CA ILE A 146 14.25 4.60 13.47
C ILE A 146 13.87 3.12 13.59
N CYS A 147 14.73 2.33 14.23
CA CYS A 147 14.51 0.91 14.47
C CYS A 147 13.95 0.66 15.87
N SER A 148 14.32 1.49 16.85
CA SER A 148 13.82 1.44 18.22
C SER A 148 13.89 2.80 18.92
N GLY A 149 13.16 2.97 19.99
CA GLY A 149 13.16 4.16 20.83
C GLY A 149 12.69 5.43 20.14
N LYS A 150 13.13 6.58 20.64
CA LYS A 150 12.72 7.90 20.15
C LYS A 150 13.92 8.77 19.82
N PHE A 151 13.94 9.35 18.64
CA PHE A 151 14.89 10.40 18.27
C PHE A 151 14.43 11.74 18.86
N THR A 152 15.32 12.41 19.60
CA THR A 152 15.05 13.72 20.21
C THR A 152 16.03 14.75 19.66
N ARG A 153 15.55 15.89 19.23
CA ARG A 153 16.37 16.98 18.71
C ARG A 153 17.30 17.52 19.81
N ASN A 154 18.52 17.92 19.43
CA ASN A 154 19.54 18.45 20.33
C ASN A 154 20.00 17.47 21.43
N THR A 155 19.82 16.18 21.21
CA THR A 155 20.33 15.13 22.09
C THR A 155 21.55 14.51 21.44
N PRO A 156 22.67 14.31 22.17
CA PRO A 156 23.84 13.66 21.62
C PRO A 156 23.60 12.16 21.40
N TYR A 157 23.96 11.67 20.22
CA TYR A 157 23.85 10.26 19.86
C TYR A 157 25.21 9.68 19.46
N LEU A 158 25.43 8.41 19.81
CA LEU A 158 26.63 7.71 19.41
C LEU A 158 26.55 7.29 17.93
N HIS A 159 27.48 7.78 17.13
CA HIS A 159 27.69 7.26 15.79
C HIS A 159 28.57 6.01 15.87
N VAL A 160 27.94 4.84 15.81
CA VAL A 160 28.58 3.53 16.09
C VAL A 160 29.84 3.32 15.22
N ARG A 161 29.74 3.51 13.89
CA ARG A 161 30.86 3.30 12.95
C ARG A 161 32.09 4.18 13.28
N HIS A 162 31.90 5.36 13.81
CA HIS A 162 32.99 6.27 14.15
C HIS A 162 33.36 6.25 15.63
N GLY A 163 32.58 5.60 16.47
CA GLY A 163 32.79 5.57 17.92
C GLY A 163 32.71 6.95 18.58
N LYS A 164 32.04 7.92 17.94
CA LYS A 164 31.99 9.31 18.41
C LYS A 164 30.55 9.73 18.66
N THR A 165 30.37 10.53 19.70
CA THR A 165 29.10 11.19 19.98
C THR A 165 28.97 12.44 19.10
N MET A 166 27.81 12.59 18.48
CA MET A 166 27.45 13.71 17.63
C MET A 166 26.22 14.42 18.17
#